data_b3e7e635860f0336f86364311ebfd1b6
#
_entry.id   b3e7e635860f0336f86364311ebfd1b6
#
_cell.length_a   1.000
_cell.length_b   1.000
_cell.length_c   1.000
_cell.angle_alpha   90.00
_cell.angle_beta   90.00
_cell.angle_gamma   90.00
#
_symmetry.space_group_name_H-M   'P 1'
#
loop_
_entity.id
_entity.type
_entity.pdbx_description
1 polymer ?
#
loop_
_entity_poly.entity_id
_entity_poly.type
_entity_poly.pdbx_seq_one_letter_code
_entity_poly.pdbx_strand_id
1 'polypeptide(L)' 'MVQLTPEELVGEFQDAVVELYFARKRILALEAENAVLIARIADATTETAASGELAQE' A
#
# COMPACT_ATOMS: atom_id res chain seq x y z
N MET A 1 30.47 -13.68 15.62
CA MET A 1 30.11 -12.56 14.75
C MET A 1 30.41 -12.87 13.30
N VAL A 2 29.44 -12.75 12.45
CA VAL A 2 29.59 -13.05 11.04
C VAL A 2 30.13 -11.80 10.33
N GLN A 3 31.23 -11.99 9.62
CA GLN A 3 31.80 -10.92 8.83
C GLN A 3 31.56 -11.24 7.36
N LEU A 4 31.03 -10.26 6.65
CA LEU A 4 30.80 -10.40 5.23
C LEU A 4 32.07 -10.01 4.48
N THR A 5 32.40 -10.77 3.45
CA THR A 5 33.45 -10.34 2.53
C THR A 5 32.92 -9.15 1.73
N PRO A 6 33.81 -8.36 1.12
CA PRO A 6 33.35 -7.27 0.26
C PRO A 6 32.39 -7.71 -0.83
N GLU A 7 32.62 -8.88 -1.40
CA GLU A 7 31.75 -9.41 -2.45
C GLU A 7 30.37 -9.78 -1.91
N GLU A 8 30.37 -10.40 -0.73
CA GLU A 8 29.09 -10.74 -0.07
C GLU A 8 28.33 -9.49 0.29
N LEU A 9 29.02 -8.47 0.78
CA LEU A 9 28.37 -7.21 1.14
C LEU A 9 27.75 -6.55 -0.08
N VAL A 10 28.47 -6.54 -1.20
CA VAL A 10 27.94 -6.00 -2.46
C VAL A 10 26.70 -6.76 -2.88
N GLY A 11 26.75 -8.10 -2.79
CA GLY A 11 25.61 -8.94 -3.13
C GLY A 11 24.40 -8.64 -2.25
N GLU A 12 24.62 -8.52 -0.95
CA GLU A 12 23.53 -8.19 -0.03
C GLU A 12 22.95 -6.81 -0.32
N PHE A 13 23.82 -5.86 -0.64
CA PHE A 13 23.37 -4.53 -0.99
C PHE A 13 22.53 -4.54 -2.26
N GLN A 14 22.97 -5.29 -3.28
CA GLN A 14 22.21 -5.39 -4.52
C GLN A 14 20.86 -6.02 -4.28
N ASP A 15 20.80 -7.07 -3.48
CA ASP A 15 19.55 -7.72 -3.13
C ASP A 15 18.62 -6.75 -2.39
N ALA A 16 19.16 -5.99 -1.48
CA ALA A 16 18.38 -5.01 -0.73
C ALA A 16 17.82 -3.93 -1.65
N VAL A 17 18.63 -3.47 -2.62
CA VAL A 17 18.16 -2.47 -3.58
C VAL A 17 17.02 -3.01 -4.44
N VAL A 18 17.14 -4.25 -4.90
CA VAL A 18 16.09 -4.88 -5.69
C VAL A 18 14.82 -5.03 -4.87
N GLU A 19 14.96 -5.51 -3.63
CA GLU A 19 13.81 -5.65 -2.74
C GLU A 19 13.13 -4.30 -2.47
N LEU A 20 13.92 -3.28 -2.25
CA LEU A 20 13.40 -1.95 -2.01
C LEU A 20 12.64 -1.44 -3.23
N TYR A 21 13.17 -1.68 -4.41
CA TYR A 21 12.53 -1.26 -5.65
C TYR A 21 11.14 -1.89 -5.79
N PHE A 22 11.06 -3.20 -5.60
CA PHE A 22 9.78 -3.91 -5.70
C PHE A 22 8.83 -3.54 -4.57
N ALA A 23 9.38 -3.34 -3.36
CA ALA A 23 8.57 -2.92 -2.23
C ALA A 23 7.96 -1.55 -2.48
N ARG A 24 8.73 -0.62 -3.04
CA ARG A 24 8.21 0.70 -3.37
C ARG A 24 7.10 0.63 -4.41
N LYS A 25 7.29 -0.19 -5.43
CA LYS A 25 6.25 -0.36 -6.44
C LYS A 25 4.97 -0.91 -5.85
N ARG A 26 5.12 -1.88 -4.94
CA ARG A 26 3.96 -2.45 -4.26
C ARG A 26 3.27 -1.43 -3.38
N ILE A 27 4.04 -0.61 -2.67
CA ILE A 27 3.49 0.44 -1.81
C ILE A 27 2.69 1.44 -2.65
N LEU A 28 3.24 1.88 -3.78
CA LEU A 28 2.54 2.81 -4.66
C LEU A 28 1.24 2.20 -5.19
N ALA A 29 1.27 0.92 -5.55
CA ALA A 29 0.08 0.23 -6.03
C ALA A 29 -0.97 0.14 -4.93
N LEU A 30 -0.55 -0.20 -3.71
CA LEU A 30 -1.46 -0.30 -2.58
C LEU A 30 -2.02 1.04 -2.18
N GLU A 31 -1.21 2.09 -2.23
CA GLU A 31 -1.69 3.44 -1.95
C GLU A 31 -2.75 3.88 -2.95
N ALA A 32 -2.54 3.57 -4.23
CA ALA A 32 -3.52 3.87 -5.26
C ALA A 32 -4.82 3.08 -5.02
N GLU A 33 -4.68 1.80 -4.71
CA GLU A 33 -5.83 0.97 -4.37
C GLU A 33 -6.57 1.49 -3.16
N ASN A 34 -5.84 1.87 -2.12
CA ASN A 34 -6.44 2.42 -0.92
C ASN A 34 -7.20 3.70 -1.22
N ALA A 35 -6.64 4.58 -2.06
CA ALA A 35 -7.31 5.81 -2.43
C ALA A 35 -8.64 5.52 -3.13
N VAL A 36 -8.64 4.54 -4.03
CA VAL A 36 -9.86 4.13 -4.73
C VAL A 36 -10.88 3.56 -3.75
N LEU A 37 -10.42 2.70 -2.85
CA LEU A 37 -11.32 2.07 -1.87
C LEU A 37 -11.89 3.09 -0.89
N ILE A 38 -11.07 4.04 -0.47
CA ILE A 38 -11.54 5.10 0.41
C ILE A 38 -12.61 5.93 -0.28
N ALA A 39 -12.40 6.25 -1.56
CA ALA A 39 -13.39 6.98 -2.34
C ALA A 39 -14.70 6.20 -2.45
N ARG A 40 -14.62 4.89 -2.67
CA ARG A 40 -15.79 4.05 -2.75
C ARG A 40 -16.54 3.97 -1.43
N ILE A 41 -15.80 3.87 -0.34
CA ILE A 41 -16.40 3.84 1.00
C ILE A 41 -17.10 5.17 1.28
N ALA A 42 -16.46 6.28 0.93
CA ALA A 42 -17.06 7.60 1.13
C ALA A 42 -18.36 7.72 0.33
N ASP A 43 -18.36 7.29 -0.93
CA ASP A 43 -19.56 7.32 -1.75
C ASP A 43 -20.65 6.42 -1.19
N ALA A 44 -20.31 5.22 -0.80
CA ALA A 44 -21.26 4.27 -0.23
C ALA A 44 -21.84 4.81 1.08
N THR A 45 -20.99 5.42 1.90
CA THR A 45 -21.45 6.02 3.17
C THR A 45 -22.42 7.16 2.92
N THR A 46 -22.11 7.99 1.93
CA THR A 46 -22.98 9.09 1.56
C THR A 46 -24.33 8.59 1.08
N GLU A 47 -24.34 7.58 0.22
CA GLU A 47 -25.59 6.99 -0.26
C GLU A 47 -26.38 6.34 0.87
N THR A 48 -25.70 5.63 1.75
CA THR A 48 -26.35 4.97 2.88
C THR A 48 -26.94 5.99 3.83
N ALA A 49 -26.22 7.08 4.09
CA ALA A 49 -26.70 8.14 4.96
C ALA A 49 -27.96 8.79 4.38
N ALA A 50 -27.94 9.06 3.07
CA ALA A 50 -29.10 9.64 2.39
C ALA A 50 -30.29 8.68 2.44
N SER A 51 -30.06 7.41 2.16
CA SER A 51 -31.10 6.40 2.21
C SER A 51 -31.62 6.19 3.62
N GLY A 52 -30.70 6.22 4.60
CA GLY A 52 -31.08 6.08 6.00
C GLY A 52 -31.94 7.22 6.50
N GLU A 53 -31.64 8.42 6.08
CA GLU A 53 -32.47 9.58 6.45
C GLU A 53 -33.88 9.45 5.90
N LEU A 54 -33.98 9.03 4.63
CA LEU A 54 -35.29 8.85 4.04
C LEU A 54 -36.05 7.71 4.71
N ALA A 55 -35.36 6.65 5.09
CA ALA A 55 -36.02 5.52 5.73
C ALA A 55 -36.48 5.81 7.14
N GLN A 56 -35.85 6.75 7.82
CA GLN A 56 -36.19 7.07 9.19
C GLN A 56 -37.38 8.01 9.29
N GLU A 57 -37.77 8.60 8.23
CA GLU A 57 -38.99 9.41 8.22
C GLU A 57 -40.22 8.53 8.00
#